data_4abd06b1c83fc609d64080a7a857b330
#
_entry.id   4abd06b1c83fc609d64080a7a857b330
#
_cell.length_a   1.000
_cell.length_b   1.000
_cell.length_c   1.000
_cell.angle_alpha   90.00
_cell.angle_beta   90.00
_cell.angle_gamma   90.00
#
_symmetry.space_group_name_H-M   'P 1'
#
loop_
_entity.id
_entity.type
_entity.pdbx_description
1 polymer ?
#
loop_
_entity_poly.entity_id
_entity_poly.type
_entity_poly.pdbx_seq_one_letter_code
_entity_poly.pdbx_strand_id
1 'polypeptide(L)'
;QMRGLITDTTGTNRLVFQDSPTILTSLNTTSSGFTLLNSTVTNVTAFGSAGIITMGQTGGTFTINQNLVVNEDLTVGSTISDTITINGILNSENADILIRGTSNDPMRVGRGNSNVNTNTAVGVSALNSITSGSQNTGYGYQALFTTNAGAANTAIGNRALRANGIGSNNIAIGRDSMLVSLDGTKNVAIGNNTLESNSGGDANVCIGHYAGFDVLGNGNVLIGPADNENSGDVTFRPPNISGDRQLVIGSGGQAWIRGDANYDITIDEDLTVSKDVLVKGNLTVQGVETVVKSNIVQITDKNLELAAVVSTQFVATVTSGTPNITSITPTAGLIPGMTVTTSTGGITIPNNTIIVSITNNAAVLSNNVTGNGQATITAIGPSDGAAEDGGMIVKGSTDKSIKWKGTDGGITYNTWVSSENFDLAANKKLTLNGICVLDPVGQV
;
A
#
# COMPACT_ATOMS: atom_id res chain seq x y z
N GLN A 1 83.91 24.46 -5.03
CA GLN A 1 84.92 24.53 -3.96
C GLN A 1 84.21 24.91 -2.65
N MET A 2 84.12 23.96 -1.69
CA MET A 2 83.69 24.31 -0.34
C MET A 2 84.72 25.20 0.30
N ARG A 3 84.51 26.51 0.31
CA ARG A 3 85.29 27.44 1.17
C ARG A 3 84.43 27.65 2.40
N GLY A 4 84.92 27.15 3.52
CA GLY A 4 84.31 27.42 4.83
C GLY A 4 83.68 26.22 5.51
N LEU A 5 84.25 25.00 5.36
CA LEU A 5 83.91 23.87 6.18
C LEU A 5 84.57 24.13 7.57
N ILE A 6 83.79 24.48 8.57
CA ILE A 6 84.20 24.50 9.96
C ILE A 6 83.78 23.13 10.54
N THR A 7 84.73 22.27 10.75
CA THR A 7 84.48 21.05 11.60
C THR A 7 84.34 21.54 13.03
N ASP A 8 83.25 21.16 13.67
CA ASP A 8 83.05 21.42 15.09
C ASP A 8 84.19 20.82 15.88
N THR A 9 84.85 21.61 16.68
CA THR A 9 85.93 21.22 17.52
C THR A 9 85.55 20.35 18.72
N THR A 10 84.24 20.08 18.87
CA THR A 10 83.67 19.19 19.90
C THR A 10 83.59 17.70 19.54
N GLY A 11 84.03 17.32 18.35
CA GLY A 11 84.16 15.95 17.95
C GLY A 11 82.79 15.26 17.60
N THR A 12 81.73 16.03 17.40
CA THR A 12 80.40 15.53 17.13
C THR A 12 80.03 15.32 15.64
N ASN A 13 81.06 15.44 14.74
CA ASN A 13 80.91 15.28 13.28
C ASN A 13 79.82 16.14 12.65
N ARG A 14 79.62 17.36 13.13
CA ARG A 14 78.60 18.28 12.61
C ARG A 14 79.18 19.18 11.54
N LEU A 15 78.53 19.27 10.40
CA LEU A 15 78.87 20.22 9.35
C LEU A 15 78.14 21.54 9.62
N VAL A 16 78.90 22.62 9.92
CA VAL A 16 78.37 23.95 10.17
C VAL A 16 78.74 24.83 8.99
N PHE A 17 77.74 25.42 8.34
CA PHE A 17 77.89 26.39 7.26
C PHE A 17 77.72 27.82 7.83
N GLN A 18 78.62 28.70 7.54
CA GLN A 18 78.52 30.13 7.83
C GLN A 18 78.06 30.81 6.51
N ASP A 19 76.98 31.57 6.57
CA ASP A 19 76.42 32.32 5.45
C ASP A 19 76.04 31.48 4.23
N SER A 20 74.75 31.42 3.85
CA SER A 20 74.13 30.91 2.65
C SER A 20 74.95 29.95 1.76
N PRO A 21 75.45 28.83 2.23
CA PRO A 21 76.26 27.94 1.44
C PRO A 21 75.43 27.31 0.30
N THR A 22 75.89 27.23 -0.91
CA THR A 22 75.30 26.57 -2.04
C THR A 22 75.94 25.19 -2.21
N ILE A 23 75.16 24.14 -2.06
CA ILE A 23 75.57 22.76 -2.40
C ILE A 23 75.08 22.50 -3.82
N LEU A 24 75.99 22.48 -4.79
CA LEU A 24 75.66 22.40 -6.22
C LEU A 24 75.41 20.98 -6.73
N THR A 25 75.73 19.93 -5.97
CA THR A 25 75.58 18.56 -6.47
C THR A 25 74.74 17.74 -5.48
N SER A 26 75.32 17.08 -4.51
CA SER A 26 74.57 16.24 -3.56
C SER A 26 75.25 16.22 -2.19
N LEU A 27 74.45 16.12 -1.15
CA LEU A 27 74.87 15.69 0.16
C LEU A 27 74.60 14.19 0.25
N ASN A 28 75.65 13.37 0.12
CA ASN A 28 75.53 11.89 0.16
C ASN A 28 76.10 11.36 1.45
N THR A 29 75.42 10.42 2.08
CA THR A 29 75.90 9.75 3.29
C THR A 29 75.73 8.23 3.12
N THR A 30 76.66 7.47 3.57
CA THR A 30 76.63 6.00 3.67
C THR A 30 76.17 5.57 5.06
N SER A 31 75.88 6.49 5.95
CA SER A 31 75.42 6.25 7.31
C SER A 31 73.99 5.70 7.32
N SER A 32 73.68 4.81 8.22
CA SER A 32 72.31 4.28 8.44
C SER A 32 71.37 5.34 9.05
N GLY A 33 71.89 6.46 9.47
CA GLY A 33 71.09 7.62 9.97
C GLY A 33 71.73 8.92 9.55
N PHE A 34 70.90 9.83 9.02
CA PHE A 34 71.29 11.19 8.71
C PHE A 34 70.31 12.18 9.32
N THR A 35 70.74 13.03 10.19
CA THR A 35 69.90 14.06 10.81
C THR A 35 70.28 15.44 10.24
N LEU A 36 69.36 16.05 9.47
CA LEU A 36 69.59 17.35 8.86
C LEU A 36 69.44 18.51 9.85
N LEU A 37 68.45 18.41 10.74
CA LEU A 37 68.13 19.39 11.76
C LEU A 37 67.84 18.69 13.08
N ASN A 38 68.56 18.97 14.12
CA ASN A 38 68.57 18.21 15.38
C ASN A 38 68.20 19.02 16.63
N SER A 39 67.68 20.19 16.52
CA SER A 39 67.29 20.95 17.71
C SER A 39 66.12 21.87 17.47
N THR A 40 65.71 22.62 18.46
CA THR A 40 64.55 23.51 18.42
C THR A 40 64.70 24.58 17.32
N VAL A 41 64.22 24.17 16.12
CA VAL A 41 64.13 25.10 14.98
C VAL A 41 62.67 25.51 14.87
N THR A 42 62.39 26.79 14.97
CA THR A 42 61.03 27.32 14.91
C THR A 42 60.44 27.21 13.49
N ASN A 43 61.26 27.46 12.49
CA ASN A 43 60.87 27.38 11.08
C ASN A 43 61.99 26.80 10.23
N VAL A 44 61.67 25.88 9.36
CA VAL A 44 62.53 25.38 8.30
C VAL A 44 61.89 25.71 6.99
N THR A 45 62.50 26.64 6.24
CA THR A 45 62.12 26.89 4.84
C THR A 45 63.06 26.09 3.96
N ALA A 46 62.61 24.99 3.44
CA ALA A 46 63.38 24.15 2.54
C ALA A 46 62.68 24.03 1.19
N PHE A 47 63.44 23.93 0.11
CA PHE A 47 62.94 23.63 -1.21
C PHE A 47 62.05 24.69 -1.89
N GLY A 48 62.27 25.97 -1.61
CA GLY A 48 61.40 27.09 -1.98
C GLY A 48 60.99 27.17 -3.46
N SER A 49 61.83 26.77 -4.41
CA SER A 49 61.52 26.77 -5.86
C SER A 49 61.73 25.39 -6.50
N ALA A 50 61.68 24.31 -5.70
CA ALA A 50 61.89 22.97 -6.24
C ALA A 50 60.68 22.52 -7.04
N GLY A 51 60.85 22.06 -8.24
CA GLY A 51 59.76 21.48 -9.04
C GLY A 51 59.34 20.09 -8.52
N ILE A 52 60.28 19.32 -8.02
CA ILE A 52 60.04 17.98 -7.43
C ILE A 52 60.90 17.77 -6.22
N ILE A 53 60.32 17.32 -5.14
CA ILE A 53 61.00 16.90 -3.92
C ILE A 53 60.73 15.43 -3.70
N THR A 54 61.77 14.59 -3.78
CA THR A 54 61.63 13.16 -3.53
C THR A 54 62.15 12.82 -2.13
N MET A 55 61.30 12.27 -1.26
CA MET A 55 61.66 11.83 0.07
C MET A 55 61.33 10.35 0.24
N GLY A 56 62.24 9.62 0.84
CA GLY A 56 62.08 8.17 1.06
C GLY A 56 62.60 7.34 -0.11
N GLN A 57 62.55 6.04 0.08
CA GLN A 57 62.92 5.04 -0.92
C GLN A 57 61.86 3.95 -0.98
N THR A 58 61.94 3.05 -1.95
CA THR A 58 61.04 1.90 -2.07
C THR A 58 61.04 1.12 -0.76
N GLY A 59 59.87 0.99 -0.13
CA GLY A 59 59.71 0.29 1.16
C GLY A 59 60.05 1.11 2.41
N GLY A 60 60.46 2.41 2.27
CA GLY A 60 60.72 3.29 3.37
C GLY A 60 59.48 3.95 3.96
N THR A 61 59.60 4.48 5.19
CA THR A 61 58.54 5.24 5.85
C THR A 61 58.89 6.72 5.89
N PHE A 62 57.96 7.58 5.48
CA PHE A 62 58.01 9.01 5.73
C PHE A 62 57.09 9.37 6.89
N THR A 63 57.62 9.83 8.00
CA THR A 63 56.86 10.13 9.22
C THR A 63 56.84 11.63 9.50
N ILE A 64 55.67 12.19 9.66
CA ILE A 64 55.43 13.55 10.16
C ILE A 64 54.79 13.43 11.53
N ASN A 65 55.50 13.81 12.59
CA ASN A 65 55.03 13.70 13.98
C ASN A 65 54.11 14.85 14.41
N GLN A 66 53.88 15.80 13.54
CA GLN A 66 53.02 16.97 13.74
C GLN A 66 51.99 17.03 12.58
N ASN A 67 51.46 18.22 12.30
CA ASN A 67 50.53 18.42 11.23
C ASN A 67 51.22 18.44 9.85
N LEU A 68 50.64 17.76 8.86
CA LEU A 68 50.95 17.97 7.45
C LEU A 68 49.92 18.93 6.87
N VAL A 69 50.38 20.10 6.41
CA VAL A 69 49.53 21.05 5.68
C VAL A 69 49.92 21.01 4.22
N VAL A 70 48.98 20.64 3.37
CA VAL A 70 49.08 20.65 1.91
C VAL A 70 48.10 21.70 1.40
N ASN A 71 48.64 22.78 0.79
CA ASN A 71 47.80 23.90 0.33
C ASN A 71 47.03 23.63 -0.95
N GLU A 72 47.42 22.60 -1.70
CA GLU A 72 46.79 22.18 -2.94
C GLU A 72 46.42 20.69 -2.85
N ASP A 73 46.79 19.87 -3.83
CA ASP A 73 46.45 18.48 -3.87
C ASP A 73 47.40 17.55 -3.12
N LEU A 74 46.89 16.64 -2.31
CA LEU A 74 47.64 15.51 -1.76
C LEU A 74 47.35 14.26 -2.58
N THR A 75 48.31 13.78 -3.36
CA THR A 75 48.22 12.49 -4.04
C THR A 75 48.91 11.41 -3.21
N VAL A 76 48.18 10.38 -2.82
CA VAL A 76 48.69 9.23 -2.08
C VAL A 76 48.61 8.00 -2.94
N GLY A 77 49.76 7.44 -3.26
CA GLY A 77 49.85 6.23 -4.08
C GLY A 77 49.69 6.45 -5.58
N SER A 78 50.14 5.52 -6.33
CA SER A 78 50.07 5.47 -7.79
C SER A 78 49.48 4.17 -8.33
N THR A 79 49.12 3.25 -7.46
CA THR A 79 48.56 1.94 -7.80
C THR A 79 47.25 1.66 -7.09
N ILE A 80 46.44 0.77 -7.64
CA ILE A 80 45.14 0.40 -7.07
C ILE A 80 45.22 -0.34 -5.72
N SER A 81 46.44 -0.74 -5.30
CA SER A 81 46.68 -1.41 -4.02
C SER A 81 47.08 -0.46 -2.90
N ASP A 82 47.30 0.84 -3.21
CA ASP A 82 47.67 1.83 -2.21
C ASP A 82 46.47 2.16 -1.30
N THR A 83 46.73 2.31 -0.01
CA THR A 83 45.71 2.55 1.00
C THR A 83 46.02 3.82 1.80
N ILE A 84 44.97 4.57 2.12
CA ILE A 84 45.03 5.66 3.11
C ILE A 84 44.34 5.16 4.36
N THR A 85 45.07 5.02 5.45
CA THR A 85 44.52 4.69 6.77
C THR A 85 44.44 5.95 7.63
N ILE A 86 43.21 6.31 8.01
CA ILE A 86 42.95 7.47 8.88
C ILE A 86 42.51 6.94 10.24
N ASN A 87 43.38 7.04 11.25
CA ASN A 87 43.07 6.61 12.63
C ASN A 87 42.42 7.72 13.47
N GLY A 88 41.97 8.77 12.83
CA GLY A 88 41.31 9.93 13.42
C GLY A 88 40.04 10.31 12.66
N ILE A 89 39.69 11.59 12.75
CA ILE A 89 38.51 12.13 12.06
C ILE A 89 38.97 12.65 10.68
N LEU A 90 38.29 12.19 9.62
CA LEU A 90 38.35 12.85 8.31
C LEU A 90 37.35 14.01 8.33
N ASN A 91 37.86 15.24 8.52
CA ASN A 91 37.01 16.43 8.55
C ASN A 91 37.04 17.12 7.17
N SER A 92 35.88 17.21 6.54
CA SER A 92 35.67 17.97 5.31
C SER A 92 34.67 19.11 5.62
N GLU A 93 35.19 20.33 5.89
CA GLU A 93 34.36 21.41 6.43
C GLU A 93 33.29 21.93 5.47
N ASN A 94 33.54 21.94 4.16
CA ASN A 94 32.65 22.59 3.20
C ASN A 94 32.52 21.84 1.87
N ALA A 95 32.85 20.56 1.82
CA ALA A 95 32.78 19.76 0.59
C ALA A 95 32.43 18.30 0.87
N ASP A 96 31.95 17.64 -0.16
CA ASP A 96 31.73 16.20 -0.14
C ASP A 96 33.06 15.44 -0.32
N ILE A 97 33.13 14.24 0.23
CA ILE A 97 34.18 13.29 -0.12
C ILE A 97 33.82 12.67 -1.48
N LEU A 98 34.63 12.92 -2.50
CA LEU A 98 34.44 12.41 -3.83
C LEU A 98 35.36 11.21 -4.07
N ILE A 99 34.77 10.05 -4.27
CA ILE A 99 35.49 8.82 -4.62
C ILE A 99 35.38 8.66 -6.14
N ARG A 100 36.45 8.98 -6.88
CA ARG A 100 36.48 8.89 -8.33
C ARG A 100 37.01 7.52 -8.76
N GLY A 101 36.26 6.85 -9.62
CA GLY A 101 36.76 5.74 -10.43
C GLY A 101 37.28 6.24 -11.77
N THR A 102 37.13 5.44 -12.78
CA THR A 102 37.53 5.79 -14.18
C THR A 102 36.49 6.68 -14.88
N SER A 103 35.32 6.90 -14.31
CA SER A 103 34.27 7.74 -14.87
C SER A 103 34.34 9.19 -14.37
N ASN A 104 33.79 10.11 -15.16
CA ASN A 104 33.74 11.52 -14.82
C ASN A 104 32.67 11.86 -13.75
N ASP A 105 31.91 10.88 -13.30
CA ASP A 105 30.84 11.05 -12.31
C ASP A 105 31.24 10.33 -11.01
N PRO A 106 31.79 11.02 -10.03
CA PRO A 106 32.32 10.41 -8.82
C PRO A 106 31.21 9.94 -7.89
N MET A 107 31.47 8.86 -7.16
CA MET A 107 30.69 8.52 -5.97
C MET A 107 30.87 9.61 -4.93
N ARG A 108 29.79 10.13 -4.42
CA ARG A 108 29.76 11.19 -3.41
C ARG A 108 29.46 10.60 -2.02
N VAL A 109 30.10 11.12 -1.00
CA VAL A 109 29.72 10.96 0.41
C VAL A 109 29.74 12.36 1.03
N GLY A 110 28.59 12.92 1.30
CA GLY A 110 28.50 14.30 1.82
C GLY A 110 27.09 14.88 1.82
N ARG A 111 26.95 16.12 1.40
CA ARG A 111 25.71 16.90 1.50
C ARG A 111 24.97 17.12 0.20
N GLY A 112 25.54 16.70 -0.92
CA GLY A 112 25.01 16.97 -2.25
C GLY A 112 25.51 18.28 -2.84
N ASN A 113 25.04 18.62 -4.04
CA ASN A 113 25.63 19.67 -4.85
C ASN A 113 25.45 21.10 -4.29
N SER A 114 24.40 21.36 -3.53
CA SER A 114 24.14 22.69 -2.92
C SER A 114 24.80 22.88 -1.55
N ASN A 115 25.50 21.88 -1.06
CA ASN A 115 26.19 21.89 0.25
C ASN A 115 25.28 22.29 1.44
N VAL A 116 23.99 21.98 1.38
CA VAL A 116 23.05 22.21 2.49
C VAL A 116 23.41 21.29 3.65
N ASN A 117 23.78 21.85 4.79
CA ASN A 117 24.38 21.12 5.92
C ASN A 117 23.49 20.06 6.58
N THR A 118 22.20 20.06 6.30
CA THR A 118 21.24 19.08 6.82
C THR A 118 20.94 17.95 5.85
N ASN A 119 21.54 17.94 4.67
CA ASN A 119 21.38 16.89 3.69
C ASN A 119 22.44 15.79 3.84
N THR A 120 22.08 14.57 3.45
CA THR A 120 23.00 13.43 3.37
C THR A 120 22.94 12.83 1.98
N ALA A 121 24.06 12.78 1.28
CA ALA A 121 24.19 12.22 -0.05
C ALA A 121 25.26 11.12 -0.07
N VAL A 122 24.86 9.90 -0.47
CA VAL A 122 25.79 8.79 -0.68
C VAL A 122 25.46 8.12 -2.01
N GLY A 123 26.37 8.20 -2.97
CA GLY A 123 26.21 7.58 -4.29
C GLY A 123 26.59 8.50 -5.43
N VAL A 124 26.70 7.92 -6.61
CA VAL A 124 26.96 8.66 -7.86
C VAL A 124 25.74 9.53 -8.17
N SER A 125 25.96 10.81 -8.34
CA SER A 125 24.91 11.81 -8.64
C SER A 125 23.75 11.85 -7.62
N ALA A 126 23.94 11.40 -6.38
CA ALA A 126 22.97 11.59 -5.33
C ALA A 126 22.86 13.09 -4.97
N LEU A 127 21.61 13.60 -4.85
CA LEU A 127 21.32 15.01 -4.56
C LEU A 127 22.05 15.98 -5.50
N ASN A 128 22.09 15.65 -6.81
CA ASN A 128 22.93 16.37 -7.76
C ASN A 128 22.40 17.78 -8.10
N SER A 129 21.09 17.95 -8.19
CA SER A 129 20.47 19.21 -8.63
C SER A 129 19.60 19.84 -7.55
N ILE A 130 19.99 19.71 -6.28
CA ILE A 130 19.31 20.35 -5.18
C ILE A 130 19.68 21.84 -5.12
N THR A 131 18.71 22.72 -4.91
CA THR A 131 18.94 24.16 -4.85
C THR A 131 18.77 24.73 -3.43
N SER A 132 17.64 24.43 -2.78
CA SER A 132 17.33 24.94 -1.43
C SER A 132 16.73 23.90 -0.49
N GLY A 133 16.42 22.70 -0.99
CA GLY A 133 15.85 21.62 -0.19
C GLY A 133 16.78 21.19 0.94
N SER A 134 16.22 20.99 2.13
CA SER A 134 16.97 20.64 3.33
C SER A 134 16.46 19.34 3.96
N GLN A 135 17.26 18.74 4.86
CA GLN A 135 16.88 17.53 5.59
C GLN A 135 16.60 16.32 4.67
N ASN A 136 17.23 16.28 3.51
CA ASN A 136 17.07 15.18 2.57
C ASN A 136 18.17 14.13 2.77
N THR A 137 17.81 12.86 2.64
CA THR A 137 18.72 11.72 2.64
C THR A 137 18.61 10.99 1.30
N GLY A 138 19.67 11.02 0.52
CA GLY A 138 19.79 10.31 -0.76
C GLY A 138 20.90 9.25 -0.70
N TYR A 139 20.55 7.99 -0.76
CA TYR A 139 21.49 6.88 -0.77
C TYR A 139 21.25 6.00 -2.01
N GLY A 140 22.16 6.05 -2.97
CA GLY A 140 22.12 5.29 -4.22
C GLY A 140 22.45 6.12 -5.46
N TYR A 141 22.59 5.44 -6.58
CA TYR A 141 22.80 6.09 -7.88
C TYR A 141 21.60 6.97 -8.23
N GLN A 142 21.83 8.28 -8.45
CA GLN A 142 20.79 9.26 -8.79
C GLN A 142 19.61 9.33 -7.79
N ALA A 143 19.79 8.95 -6.53
CA ALA A 143 18.78 9.17 -5.52
C ALA A 143 18.59 10.68 -5.30
N LEU A 144 17.33 11.18 -5.34
CA LEU A 144 16.99 12.59 -5.27
C LEU A 144 17.77 13.47 -6.29
N PHE A 145 17.92 12.97 -7.51
CA PHE A 145 18.78 13.60 -8.52
C PHE A 145 18.33 15.01 -8.87
N THR A 146 17.03 15.24 -9.12
CA THR A 146 16.44 16.56 -9.41
C THR A 146 15.47 16.96 -8.31
N THR A 147 16.00 17.41 -7.17
CA THR A 147 15.21 17.94 -6.06
C THR A 147 15.53 19.42 -5.91
N ASN A 148 14.67 20.30 -6.39
CA ASN A 148 14.94 21.73 -6.34
C ASN A 148 14.79 22.29 -4.91
N ALA A 149 13.54 22.32 -4.40
CA ALA A 149 13.24 22.89 -3.08
C ALA A 149 12.58 21.88 -2.11
N GLY A 150 12.34 20.63 -2.54
CA GLY A 150 11.77 19.60 -1.70
C GLY A 150 12.60 19.30 -0.46
N ALA A 151 11.96 19.17 0.70
CA ALA A 151 12.61 18.98 1.98
C ALA A 151 12.15 17.73 2.72
N ALA A 152 12.96 17.23 3.65
CA ALA A 152 12.65 16.12 4.52
C ALA A 152 12.29 14.82 3.75
N ASN A 153 12.96 14.56 2.64
CA ASN A 153 12.78 13.36 1.85
C ASN A 153 13.85 12.31 2.17
N THR A 154 13.44 11.05 2.20
CA THR A 154 14.35 9.90 2.33
C THR A 154 14.26 9.06 1.06
N ALA A 155 15.35 8.93 0.32
CA ALA A 155 15.45 8.15 -0.89
C ALA A 155 16.61 7.14 -0.79
N ILE A 156 16.28 5.86 -0.77
CA ILE A 156 17.26 4.78 -0.67
C ILE A 156 17.04 3.81 -1.84
N GLY A 157 17.98 3.76 -2.76
CA GLY A 157 17.92 2.90 -3.93
C GLY A 157 18.40 3.60 -5.20
N ASN A 158 18.59 2.80 -6.24
CA ASN A 158 18.91 3.31 -7.58
C ASN A 158 17.71 4.12 -8.11
N ARG A 159 17.92 5.40 -8.39
CA ARG A 159 16.93 6.36 -8.88
C ARG A 159 15.69 6.56 -7.99
N ALA A 160 15.78 6.24 -6.69
CA ALA A 160 14.70 6.54 -5.76
C ALA A 160 14.46 8.06 -5.69
N LEU A 161 13.20 8.50 -5.80
CA LEU A 161 12.81 9.92 -5.86
C LEU A 161 13.64 10.74 -6.88
N ARG A 162 13.99 10.14 -8.01
CA ARG A 162 14.92 10.75 -8.96
C ARG A 162 14.45 12.12 -9.46
N ALA A 163 13.17 12.25 -9.76
CA ALA A 163 12.55 13.48 -10.24
C ALA A 163 11.54 14.01 -9.21
N ASN A 164 12.04 14.55 -8.11
CA ASN A 164 11.24 15.15 -7.03
C ASN A 164 11.47 16.68 -7.04
N GLY A 165 10.65 17.42 -7.76
CA GLY A 165 10.81 18.87 -7.93
C GLY A 165 10.72 19.64 -6.61
N ILE A 166 9.53 19.70 -6.02
CA ILE A 166 9.25 20.43 -4.75
C ILE A 166 8.62 19.53 -3.69
N GLY A 167 8.34 18.26 -3.99
CA GLY A 167 7.75 17.31 -3.06
C GLY A 167 8.54 17.15 -1.77
N SER A 168 7.84 17.07 -0.64
CA SER A 168 8.45 17.07 0.69
C SER A 168 7.88 15.98 1.59
N ASN A 169 8.67 15.55 2.59
CA ASN A 169 8.27 14.52 3.57
C ASN A 169 7.97 13.15 2.93
N ASN A 170 8.64 12.80 1.84
CA ASN A 170 8.46 11.53 1.18
C ASN A 170 9.50 10.51 1.63
N ILE A 171 9.10 9.23 1.70
CA ILE A 171 9.99 8.09 1.92
C ILE A 171 9.90 7.19 0.69
N ALA A 172 11.00 7.01 -0.01
CA ALA A 172 11.13 6.13 -1.16
C ALA A 172 12.28 5.15 -0.95
N ILE A 173 11.97 3.87 -0.82
CA ILE A 173 12.96 2.81 -0.61
C ILE A 173 12.77 1.73 -1.68
N GLY A 174 13.76 1.55 -2.52
CA GLY A 174 13.77 0.61 -3.63
C GLY A 174 14.24 1.24 -4.93
N ARG A 175 14.59 0.41 -5.91
CA ARG A 175 14.94 0.87 -7.25
C ARG A 175 13.70 1.49 -7.91
N ASP A 176 13.86 2.69 -8.45
CA ASP A 176 12.78 3.43 -9.15
C ASP A 176 11.53 3.70 -8.29
N SER A 177 11.65 3.60 -6.97
CA SER A 177 10.57 4.00 -6.07
C SER A 177 10.34 5.50 -6.17
N MET A 178 9.11 5.92 -6.45
CA MET A 178 8.73 7.31 -6.72
C MET A 178 9.64 8.00 -7.76
N LEU A 179 9.96 7.29 -8.85
CA LEU A 179 10.88 7.78 -9.88
C LEU A 179 10.51 9.17 -10.39
N VAL A 180 9.22 9.40 -10.60
CA VAL A 180 8.63 10.68 -11.02
C VAL A 180 7.59 11.12 -9.99
N SER A 181 7.96 11.99 -9.07
CA SER A 181 7.08 12.57 -8.06
C SER A 181 7.36 14.06 -7.97
N LEU A 182 6.76 14.86 -8.84
CA LEU A 182 7.16 16.25 -9.04
C LEU A 182 6.87 17.14 -7.83
N ASP A 183 5.67 17.04 -7.25
CA ASP A 183 5.19 17.87 -6.13
C ASP A 183 4.46 17.09 -5.02
N GLY A 184 4.28 15.78 -5.18
CA GLY A 184 3.64 14.93 -4.17
C GLY A 184 4.34 14.97 -2.81
N THR A 185 3.56 15.04 -1.73
CA THR A 185 4.07 15.18 -0.37
C THR A 185 3.58 14.07 0.57
N LYS A 186 4.38 13.76 1.61
CA LYS A 186 4.00 12.81 2.68
C LYS A 186 3.71 11.39 2.18
N ASN A 187 4.30 10.98 1.07
CA ASN A 187 4.13 9.63 0.54
C ASN A 187 5.15 8.66 1.14
N VAL A 188 4.73 7.43 1.32
CA VAL A 188 5.58 6.30 1.71
C VAL A 188 5.54 5.26 0.60
N ALA A 189 6.66 5.01 -0.04
CA ALA A 189 6.83 4.05 -1.12
C ALA A 189 7.98 3.10 -0.81
N ILE A 190 7.68 1.83 -0.53
CA ILE A 190 8.67 0.81 -0.17
C ILE A 190 8.53 -0.38 -1.12
N GLY A 191 9.51 -0.58 -1.96
CA GLY A 191 9.56 -1.61 -2.99
C GLY A 191 10.09 -1.07 -4.31
N ASN A 192 10.51 -1.94 -5.21
CA ASN A 192 10.94 -1.51 -6.54
C ASN A 192 9.74 -1.03 -7.35
N ASN A 193 9.91 0.08 -8.09
CA ASN A 193 8.87 0.67 -8.93
C ASN A 193 7.56 1.01 -8.19
N THR A 194 7.62 1.17 -6.88
CA THR A 194 6.47 1.54 -6.04
C THR A 194 6.18 3.02 -6.23
N LEU A 195 4.92 3.40 -6.46
CA LEU A 195 4.51 4.78 -6.77
C LEU A 195 5.37 5.45 -7.86
N GLU A 196 5.83 4.68 -8.85
CA GLU A 196 6.84 5.14 -9.82
C GLU A 196 6.44 6.43 -10.55
N SER A 197 5.16 6.55 -10.89
CA SER A 197 4.60 7.66 -11.68
C SER A 197 3.61 8.53 -10.89
N ASN A 198 3.83 8.72 -9.60
CA ASN A 198 3.02 9.62 -8.78
C ASN A 198 3.42 11.09 -9.01
N SER A 199 2.81 11.78 -9.95
CA SER A 199 3.19 13.15 -10.29
C SER A 199 2.77 14.20 -9.25
N GLY A 200 1.74 13.97 -8.43
CA GLY A 200 1.23 14.96 -7.49
C GLY A 200 0.36 14.42 -6.35
N GLY A 201 0.17 13.09 -6.24
CA GLY A 201 -0.62 12.51 -5.16
C GLY A 201 0.05 12.63 -3.80
N ASP A 202 -0.71 12.99 -2.77
CA ASP A 202 -0.24 13.23 -1.40
C ASP A 202 -0.64 12.12 -0.44
N ALA A 203 0.16 11.92 0.59
CA ALA A 203 -0.15 11.07 1.74
C ALA A 203 -0.50 9.61 1.38
N ASN A 204 0.02 9.10 0.29
CA ASN A 204 -0.15 7.70 -0.10
C ASN A 204 0.84 6.79 0.62
N VAL A 205 0.40 5.60 1.00
CA VAL A 205 1.24 4.53 1.56
C VAL A 205 1.20 3.34 0.63
N CYS A 206 2.28 3.07 -0.07
CA CYS A 206 2.40 1.94 -0.98
C CYS A 206 3.59 1.07 -0.58
N ILE A 207 3.34 -0.21 -0.32
CA ILE A 207 4.36 -1.17 0.10
C ILE A 207 4.24 -2.42 -0.75
N GLY A 208 5.30 -2.73 -1.48
CA GLY A 208 5.38 -3.88 -2.38
C GLY A 208 5.91 -3.51 -3.76
N HIS A 209 6.41 -4.50 -4.47
CA HIS A 209 6.90 -4.35 -5.83
C HIS A 209 5.76 -3.90 -6.78
N TYR A 210 5.95 -2.81 -7.51
CA TYR A 210 4.93 -2.16 -8.35
C TYR A 210 3.64 -1.74 -7.63
N ALA A 211 3.60 -1.69 -6.31
CA ALA A 211 2.42 -1.23 -5.60
C ALA A 211 2.12 0.24 -5.93
N GLY A 212 0.92 0.51 -6.42
CA GLY A 212 0.46 1.85 -6.75
C GLY A 212 1.26 2.56 -7.83
N PHE A 213 1.79 1.85 -8.82
CA PHE A 213 2.70 2.36 -9.85
C PHE A 213 2.33 3.74 -10.41
N ASP A 214 1.06 3.98 -10.69
CA ASP A 214 0.53 5.20 -11.32
C ASP A 214 -0.62 5.85 -10.52
N VAL A 215 -0.61 5.71 -9.20
CA VAL A 215 -1.58 6.39 -8.33
C VAL A 215 -1.38 7.90 -8.38
N LEU A 216 -2.45 8.62 -8.66
CA LEU A 216 -2.48 10.09 -8.75
C LEU A 216 -3.31 10.73 -7.63
N GLY A 217 -4.19 9.97 -6.99
CA GLY A 217 -5.03 10.43 -5.88
C GLY A 217 -4.29 10.51 -4.55
N ASN A 218 -4.99 10.94 -3.49
CA ASN A 218 -4.42 11.22 -2.19
C ASN A 218 -4.89 10.24 -1.12
N GLY A 219 -4.02 9.98 -0.14
CA GLY A 219 -4.38 9.20 1.04
C GLY A 219 -4.69 7.74 0.79
N ASN A 220 -4.21 7.16 -0.30
CA ASN A 220 -4.42 5.76 -0.64
C ASN A 220 -3.45 4.85 0.12
N VAL A 221 -3.89 3.67 0.49
CA VAL A 221 -3.07 2.65 1.16
C VAL A 221 -3.08 1.36 0.32
N LEU A 222 -1.92 0.99 -0.21
CA LEU A 222 -1.73 -0.21 -1.02
C LEU A 222 -0.62 -1.07 -0.41
N ILE A 223 -0.97 -2.28 -0.01
CA ILE A 223 0.00 -3.21 0.61
C ILE A 223 -0.06 -4.55 -0.11
N GLY A 224 1.01 -4.87 -0.81
CA GLY A 224 1.18 -6.12 -1.54
C GLY A 224 1.89 -5.91 -2.87
N PRO A 225 2.54 -6.96 -3.40
CA PRO A 225 3.22 -6.89 -4.68
C PRO A 225 2.24 -7.09 -5.86
N ALA A 226 2.57 -6.49 -6.99
CA ALA A 226 2.00 -6.87 -8.28
C ALA A 226 2.71 -8.11 -8.85
N ASP A 227 2.02 -8.90 -9.65
CA ASP A 227 2.55 -10.17 -10.18
C ASP A 227 3.51 -10.02 -11.36
N ASN A 228 3.53 -8.90 -12.08
CA ASN A 228 4.14 -8.86 -13.40
C ASN A 228 5.09 -7.67 -13.62
N GLU A 229 6.35 -7.99 -13.87
CA GLU A 229 7.40 -7.03 -14.22
C GLU A 229 7.35 -6.56 -15.69
N ASN A 230 6.62 -7.22 -16.58
CA ASN A 230 6.88 -7.15 -18.02
C ASN A 230 5.76 -6.64 -18.93
N SER A 231 4.56 -6.31 -18.45
CA SER A 231 3.47 -6.12 -19.40
C SER A 231 2.76 -4.78 -19.36
N GLY A 232 3.18 -3.84 -18.54
CA GLY A 232 2.37 -2.62 -18.34
C GLY A 232 0.99 -2.91 -17.73
N ASP A 233 0.69 -4.16 -17.46
CA ASP A 233 -0.49 -4.62 -16.75
C ASP A 233 -0.21 -4.62 -15.26
N VAL A 234 -0.19 -3.43 -14.72
CA VAL A 234 0.08 -3.17 -13.30
C VAL A 234 -1.20 -3.41 -12.56
N THR A 235 -1.40 -4.62 -12.12
CA THR A 235 -2.69 -5.08 -11.58
C THR A 235 -2.93 -4.69 -10.12
N PHE A 236 -1.87 -4.30 -9.37
CA PHE A 236 -2.02 -3.90 -7.97
C PHE A 236 -2.26 -2.40 -7.83
N ARG A 237 -3.44 -1.97 -8.23
CA ARG A 237 -3.91 -0.58 -8.26
C ARG A 237 -5.17 -0.39 -7.42
N PRO A 238 -5.46 0.82 -6.97
CA PRO A 238 -6.79 1.13 -6.45
C PRO A 238 -7.83 1.07 -7.58
N PRO A 239 -9.10 0.86 -7.28
CA PRO A 239 -10.17 0.85 -8.28
C PRO A 239 -10.22 2.12 -9.14
N ASN A 240 -9.82 3.25 -8.58
CA ASN A 240 -9.66 4.52 -9.29
C ASN A 240 -8.29 5.12 -9.00
N ILE A 241 -7.40 5.15 -9.99
CA ILE A 241 -6.03 5.67 -9.84
C ILE A 241 -5.97 7.15 -9.44
N SER A 242 -6.98 7.94 -9.80
CA SER A 242 -7.13 9.35 -9.42
C SER A 242 -8.01 9.54 -8.19
N GLY A 243 -8.55 8.47 -7.62
CA GLY A 243 -9.40 8.51 -6.43
C GLY A 243 -8.60 8.63 -5.15
N ASP A 244 -9.22 9.23 -4.15
CA ASP A 244 -8.63 9.45 -2.83
C ASP A 244 -9.06 8.37 -1.82
N ARG A 245 -8.26 8.16 -0.78
CA ARG A 245 -8.60 7.38 0.43
C ARG A 245 -9.07 5.96 0.15
N GLN A 246 -8.45 5.30 -0.81
CA GLN A 246 -8.73 3.92 -1.13
C GLN A 246 -7.76 2.98 -0.40
N LEU A 247 -8.24 1.81 -0.03
CA LEU A 247 -7.46 0.75 0.58
C LEU A 247 -7.38 -0.44 -0.36
N VAL A 248 -6.21 -1.00 -0.57
CA VAL A 248 -6.01 -2.28 -1.25
C VAL A 248 -4.96 -3.09 -0.49
N ILE A 249 -5.33 -4.25 -0.01
CA ILE A 249 -4.40 -5.21 0.59
C ILE A 249 -4.55 -6.53 -0.16
N GLY A 250 -3.45 -7.09 -0.64
CA GLY A 250 -3.48 -8.31 -1.41
C GLY A 250 -2.11 -8.81 -1.83
N SER A 251 -2.07 -9.69 -2.80
CA SER A 251 -0.85 -10.24 -3.40
C SER A 251 -1.14 -10.73 -4.80
N GLY A 252 -0.11 -10.75 -5.64
CA GLY A 252 -0.23 -11.32 -6.97
C GLY A 252 -1.27 -10.64 -7.85
N GLY A 253 -1.41 -9.33 -7.75
CA GLY A 253 -2.42 -8.58 -8.48
C GLY A 253 -3.86 -8.77 -7.99
N GLN A 254 -4.09 -9.63 -7.00
CA GLN A 254 -5.40 -9.86 -6.41
C GLN A 254 -5.52 -9.11 -5.07
N ALA A 255 -6.62 -8.42 -4.88
CA ALA A 255 -6.94 -7.82 -3.60
C ALA A 255 -7.71 -8.83 -2.73
N TRP A 256 -7.36 -8.89 -1.46
CA TRP A 256 -8.15 -9.61 -0.44
C TRP A 256 -9.11 -8.67 0.28
N ILE A 257 -8.64 -7.42 0.49
CA ILE A 257 -9.40 -6.38 1.17
C ILE A 257 -9.34 -5.12 0.31
N ARG A 258 -10.48 -4.51 0.04
CA ARG A 258 -10.61 -3.21 -0.62
C ARG A 258 -11.36 -2.23 0.28
N GLY A 259 -11.01 -0.97 0.18
CA GLY A 259 -11.75 0.12 0.79
C GLY A 259 -11.92 1.27 -0.21
N ASP A 260 -13.01 1.97 -0.11
CA ASP A 260 -13.32 3.12 -0.95
C ASP A 260 -13.23 4.47 -0.20
N ALA A 261 -13.48 5.56 -0.90
CA ALA A 261 -13.43 6.91 -0.35
C ALA A 261 -14.52 7.19 0.71
N ASN A 262 -15.54 6.34 0.82
CA ASN A 262 -16.60 6.42 1.83
C ASN A 262 -16.25 5.62 3.09
N TYR A 263 -15.08 4.96 3.10
CA TYR A 263 -14.62 4.04 4.15
C TYR A 263 -15.39 2.72 4.22
N ASP A 264 -16.07 2.32 3.11
CA ASP A 264 -16.67 1.01 2.98
C ASP A 264 -15.59 -0.03 2.73
N ILE A 265 -15.64 -1.16 3.41
CA ILE A 265 -14.67 -2.25 3.29
C ILE A 265 -15.33 -3.44 2.60
N THR A 266 -14.69 -3.95 1.56
CA THR A 266 -15.04 -5.19 0.86
C THR A 266 -13.94 -6.22 1.10
N ILE A 267 -14.34 -7.45 1.41
CA ILE A 267 -13.47 -8.62 1.41
C ILE A 267 -13.86 -9.42 0.18
N ASP A 268 -12.93 -9.59 -0.77
CA ASP A 268 -13.22 -10.13 -2.10
C ASP A 268 -13.46 -11.66 -2.10
N GLU A 269 -13.02 -12.35 -1.03
CA GLU A 269 -13.15 -13.79 -0.84
C GLU A 269 -13.82 -14.11 0.51
N ASP A 270 -13.61 -15.30 1.04
CA ASP A 270 -14.20 -15.75 2.29
C ASP A 270 -13.59 -15.04 3.52
N LEU A 271 -14.44 -14.64 4.47
CA LEU A 271 -14.04 -14.17 5.79
C LEU A 271 -14.20 -15.26 6.83
N THR A 272 -13.08 -15.73 7.41
CA THR A 272 -13.11 -16.62 8.58
C THR A 272 -12.72 -15.87 9.84
N VAL A 273 -13.60 -15.83 10.84
CA VAL A 273 -13.33 -15.26 12.13
C VAL A 273 -13.24 -16.38 13.17
N SER A 274 -12.05 -16.55 13.77
CA SER A 274 -11.78 -17.65 14.72
C SER A 274 -12.38 -17.46 16.12
N LYS A 275 -12.91 -16.29 16.41
CA LYS A 275 -13.54 -15.96 17.71
C LYS A 275 -14.86 -15.23 17.47
N ASP A 276 -15.09 -14.14 18.16
CA ASP A 276 -16.37 -13.43 18.16
C ASP A 276 -16.44 -12.39 17.05
N VAL A 277 -17.62 -12.22 16.47
CA VAL A 277 -17.98 -11.09 15.61
C VAL A 277 -19.00 -10.23 16.32
N LEU A 278 -18.67 -8.95 16.53
CA LEU A 278 -19.60 -7.96 17.09
C LEU A 278 -20.00 -6.98 15.98
N VAL A 279 -21.25 -7.06 15.55
CA VAL A 279 -21.86 -6.08 14.64
C VAL A 279 -22.63 -5.06 15.45
N LYS A 280 -22.15 -3.79 15.47
CA LYS A 280 -22.83 -2.71 16.23
C LYS A 280 -24.01 -2.09 15.49
N GLY A 281 -24.14 -2.34 14.22
CA GLY A 281 -25.23 -1.90 13.36
C GLY A 281 -26.07 -3.07 12.86
N ASN A 282 -26.64 -2.92 11.70
CA ASN A 282 -27.42 -3.98 11.05
C ASN A 282 -26.48 -5.03 10.44
N LEU A 283 -26.82 -6.29 10.55
CA LEU A 283 -26.24 -7.39 9.80
C LEU A 283 -27.20 -7.76 8.66
N THR A 284 -26.76 -7.59 7.44
CA THR A 284 -27.48 -8.07 6.24
C THR A 284 -26.69 -9.24 5.65
N VAL A 285 -27.32 -10.40 5.53
CA VAL A 285 -26.75 -11.57 4.88
C VAL A 285 -27.51 -11.81 3.58
N GLN A 286 -26.78 -11.75 2.46
CA GLN A 286 -27.32 -12.02 1.12
C GLN A 286 -26.70 -13.33 0.63
N GLY A 287 -27.52 -14.32 0.36
CA GLY A 287 -27.07 -15.63 -0.09
C GLY A 287 -28.21 -16.61 -0.24
N VAL A 288 -27.91 -17.78 -0.74
CA VAL A 288 -28.91 -18.83 -0.96
C VAL A 288 -29.21 -19.57 0.33
N GLU A 289 -28.25 -19.66 1.25
CA GLU A 289 -28.39 -20.37 2.50
C GLU A 289 -27.55 -19.66 3.61
N THR A 290 -28.13 -19.50 4.78
CA THR A 290 -27.43 -19.06 5.98
C THR A 290 -27.45 -20.18 7.00
N VAL A 291 -26.29 -20.75 7.34
CA VAL A 291 -26.16 -21.83 8.32
C VAL A 291 -25.61 -21.26 9.63
N VAL A 292 -26.39 -21.29 10.69
CA VAL A 292 -25.93 -20.95 12.03
C VAL A 292 -25.71 -22.25 12.81
N LYS A 293 -24.44 -22.60 13.03
CA LYS A 293 -24.04 -23.78 13.85
C LYS A 293 -23.75 -23.30 15.28
N SER A 294 -24.76 -23.18 16.09
CA SER A 294 -24.62 -22.74 17.49
C SER A 294 -25.53 -23.61 18.39
N ASN A 295 -25.10 -23.85 19.61
CA ASN A 295 -25.93 -24.52 20.62
C ASN A 295 -27.08 -23.63 21.09
N ILE A 296 -26.94 -22.32 21.01
CA ILE A 296 -27.94 -21.33 21.45
C ILE A 296 -27.97 -20.19 20.40
N VAL A 297 -29.14 -19.91 19.86
CA VAL A 297 -29.42 -18.65 19.13
C VAL A 297 -30.36 -17.84 20.02
N GLN A 298 -29.84 -16.72 20.57
CA GLN A 298 -30.64 -15.85 21.39
C GLN A 298 -31.07 -14.61 20.61
N ILE A 299 -32.38 -14.42 20.47
CA ILE A 299 -32.97 -13.24 19.83
C ILE A 299 -33.68 -12.46 20.93
N THR A 300 -33.20 -11.25 21.23
CA THR A 300 -33.76 -10.37 22.25
C THR A 300 -34.76 -9.36 21.71
N ASP A 301 -34.93 -9.33 20.41
CA ASP A 301 -35.85 -8.43 19.74
C ASP A 301 -37.31 -8.94 19.86
N LYS A 302 -38.26 -8.03 19.68
CA LYS A 302 -39.69 -8.33 19.80
C LYS A 302 -40.23 -9.15 18.64
N ASN A 303 -39.65 -9.02 17.47
CA ASN A 303 -40.15 -9.64 16.25
C ASN A 303 -39.07 -10.50 15.57
N LEU A 304 -39.43 -11.69 15.19
CA LEU A 304 -38.74 -12.52 14.22
C LEU A 304 -39.61 -12.59 12.96
N GLU A 305 -39.24 -11.85 11.92
CA GLU A 305 -39.93 -11.93 10.63
C GLU A 305 -39.31 -13.05 9.80
N LEU A 306 -40.14 -14.03 9.47
CA LEU A 306 -39.76 -15.11 8.57
C LEU A 306 -40.40 -14.85 7.22
N ALA A 307 -39.60 -14.93 6.13
CA ALA A 307 -40.03 -14.70 4.77
C ALA A 307 -40.53 -13.27 4.44
N ALA A 308 -39.99 -12.25 5.09
CA ALA A 308 -40.19 -10.87 4.63
C ALA A 308 -39.54 -10.67 3.26
N VAL A 309 -40.32 -10.36 2.24
CA VAL A 309 -39.80 -10.06 0.89
C VAL A 309 -39.92 -8.57 0.60
N VAL A 310 -38.81 -8.01 0.21
CA VAL A 310 -38.71 -6.59 -0.19
C VAL A 310 -39.44 -6.40 -1.53
N SER A 311 -40.08 -5.23 -1.73
CA SER A 311 -40.63 -4.89 -3.04
C SER A 311 -39.53 -4.74 -4.08
N THR A 312 -39.67 -5.38 -5.23
CA THR A 312 -38.70 -5.29 -6.34
C THR A 312 -39.38 -4.67 -7.56
N GLN A 313 -38.75 -3.69 -8.20
CA GLN A 313 -39.19 -3.15 -9.47
C GLN A 313 -38.46 -3.79 -10.65
N PHE A 314 -39.17 -4.09 -11.70
CA PHE A 314 -38.60 -4.62 -12.93
C PHE A 314 -39.36 -4.07 -14.14
N VAL A 315 -38.74 -4.10 -15.30
CA VAL A 315 -39.37 -3.76 -16.57
C VAL A 315 -39.69 -5.06 -17.32
N ALA A 316 -40.90 -5.15 -17.88
CA ALA A 316 -41.30 -6.27 -18.70
C ALA A 316 -42.13 -5.85 -19.90
N THR A 317 -42.14 -6.68 -20.93
CA THR A 317 -43.05 -6.54 -22.07
C THR A 317 -44.32 -7.28 -21.78
N VAL A 318 -45.47 -6.62 -21.89
CA VAL A 318 -46.81 -7.18 -21.68
C VAL A 318 -47.57 -7.22 -22.98
N THR A 319 -48.44 -8.22 -23.13
CA THR A 319 -49.36 -8.39 -24.27
C THR A 319 -50.77 -8.52 -23.74
N SER A 320 -51.66 -7.66 -24.23
CA SER A 320 -53.05 -7.61 -23.78
C SER A 320 -53.77 -8.96 -23.96
N GLY A 321 -54.56 -9.34 -22.96
CA GLY A 321 -55.34 -10.59 -22.96
C GLY A 321 -54.51 -11.83 -22.62
N THR A 322 -53.24 -11.71 -22.24
CA THR A 322 -52.41 -12.85 -21.83
C THR A 322 -51.85 -12.64 -20.40
N PRO A 323 -51.58 -13.73 -19.67
CA PRO A 323 -50.92 -13.66 -18.38
C PRO A 323 -49.38 -13.66 -18.52
N ASN A 324 -48.84 -13.82 -19.74
CA ASN A 324 -47.42 -13.94 -19.97
C ASN A 324 -46.74 -12.56 -20.10
N ILE A 325 -45.71 -12.33 -19.34
CA ILE A 325 -44.83 -11.19 -19.44
C ILE A 325 -43.44 -11.66 -19.85
N THR A 326 -42.76 -10.90 -20.70
CA THR A 326 -41.46 -11.27 -21.29
C THR A 326 -40.46 -10.14 -21.17
N SER A 327 -39.20 -10.41 -21.51
CA SER A 327 -38.11 -9.42 -21.47
C SER A 327 -37.95 -8.76 -20.11
N ILE A 328 -38.06 -9.53 -19.04
CA ILE A 328 -37.95 -9.06 -17.66
C ILE A 328 -36.50 -8.64 -17.37
N THR A 329 -36.36 -7.42 -16.84
CA THR A 329 -35.05 -6.88 -16.44
C THR A 329 -35.20 -5.94 -15.24
N PRO A 330 -34.50 -6.17 -14.11
CA PRO A 330 -33.78 -7.38 -13.73
C PRO A 330 -34.76 -8.52 -13.31
N THR A 331 -34.30 -9.77 -13.36
CA THR A 331 -35.03 -10.93 -12.83
C THR A 331 -34.64 -11.22 -11.36
N ALA A 332 -33.57 -10.64 -10.88
CA ALA A 332 -33.09 -10.83 -9.51
C ALA A 332 -34.13 -10.37 -8.48
N GLY A 333 -34.37 -11.20 -7.47
CA GLY A 333 -35.31 -10.91 -6.39
C GLY A 333 -36.79 -11.20 -6.73
N LEU A 334 -37.12 -11.68 -7.92
CA LEU A 334 -38.45 -12.11 -8.26
C LEU A 334 -38.66 -13.59 -7.90
N ILE A 335 -39.73 -13.88 -7.22
CA ILE A 335 -40.14 -15.26 -6.90
C ILE A 335 -41.62 -15.48 -7.19
N PRO A 336 -42.04 -16.72 -7.53
CA PRO A 336 -43.45 -17.06 -7.60
C PRO A 336 -44.20 -16.72 -6.32
N GLY A 337 -45.42 -16.27 -6.44
CA GLY A 337 -46.27 -15.86 -5.34
C GLY A 337 -46.21 -14.38 -4.99
N MET A 338 -45.24 -13.60 -5.50
CA MET A 338 -45.22 -12.14 -5.32
C MET A 338 -46.44 -11.50 -6.01
N THR A 339 -47.09 -10.56 -5.32
CA THR A 339 -48.14 -9.73 -5.88
C THR A 339 -47.53 -8.66 -6.79
N VAL A 340 -48.10 -8.49 -7.97
CA VAL A 340 -47.57 -7.53 -8.96
C VAL A 340 -48.56 -6.39 -9.25
N THR A 341 -48.02 -5.20 -9.39
CA THR A 341 -48.76 -3.98 -9.75
C THR A 341 -47.98 -3.18 -10.79
N THR A 342 -48.63 -2.32 -11.54
CA THR A 342 -47.97 -1.41 -12.47
C THR A 342 -48.50 0.01 -12.34
N SER A 343 -47.61 0.99 -12.54
CA SER A 343 -47.96 2.39 -12.67
C SER A 343 -47.85 2.93 -14.12
N THR A 344 -47.56 2.03 -15.08
CA THR A 344 -47.41 2.41 -16.50
C THR A 344 -48.78 2.73 -17.11
N GLY A 345 -48.97 3.97 -17.61
CA GLY A 345 -50.20 4.37 -18.22
C GLY A 345 -50.59 3.54 -19.45
N GLY A 346 -51.85 3.20 -19.57
CA GLY A 346 -52.36 2.36 -20.65
C GLY A 346 -52.17 0.86 -20.48
N ILE A 347 -51.49 0.43 -19.41
CA ILE A 347 -51.32 -0.97 -19.04
C ILE A 347 -51.97 -1.19 -17.67
N THR A 348 -52.77 -2.23 -17.54
CA THR A 348 -53.41 -2.59 -16.26
C THR A 348 -53.09 -4.03 -15.91
N ILE A 349 -52.62 -4.22 -14.70
CA ILE A 349 -52.52 -5.52 -14.04
C ILE A 349 -53.67 -5.58 -13.01
N PRO A 350 -54.58 -6.58 -13.10
CA PRO A 350 -55.65 -6.68 -12.12
C PRO A 350 -55.15 -6.79 -10.68
N ASN A 351 -55.96 -6.28 -9.74
CA ASN A 351 -55.62 -6.40 -8.31
C ASN A 351 -55.49 -7.88 -7.91
N ASN A 352 -54.59 -8.12 -6.94
CA ASN A 352 -54.26 -9.47 -6.44
C ASN A 352 -53.70 -10.44 -7.53
N THR A 353 -53.11 -9.90 -8.59
CA THR A 353 -52.36 -10.69 -9.55
C THR A 353 -51.01 -11.07 -8.94
N ILE A 354 -50.68 -12.36 -9.02
CA ILE A 354 -49.41 -12.90 -8.53
C ILE A 354 -48.56 -13.48 -9.67
N ILE A 355 -47.28 -13.58 -9.43
CA ILE A 355 -46.35 -14.34 -10.28
C ILE A 355 -46.60 -15.82 -10.01
N VAL A 356 -47.00 -16.56 -11.02
CA VAL A 356 -47.23 -18.01 -10.91
C VAL A 356 -45.95 -18.81 -11.16
N SER A 357 -45.18 -18.40 -12.16
CA SER A 357 -43.91 -19.04 -12.49
C SER A 357 -42.97 -18.06 -13.17
N ILE A 358 -41.66 -18.32 -13.06
CA ILE A 358 -40.59 -17.55 -13.70
C ILE A 358 -39.71 -18.54 -14.47
N THR A 359 -39.43 -18.25 -15.73
CA THR A 359 -38.53 -19.03 -16.56
C THR A 359 -37.63 -18.09 -17.37
N ASN A 360 -36.33 -18.07 -17.09
CA ASN A 360 -35.40 -17.13 -17.71
C ASN A 360 -35.87 -15.67 -17.54
N ASN A 361 -36.07 -14.95 -18.65
CA ASN A 361 -36.52 -13.56 -18.66
C ASN A 361 -38.02 -13.42 -18.91
N ALA A 362 -38.82 -14.39 -18.50
CA ALA A 362 -40.28 -14.40 -18.67
C ALA A 362 -40.97 -14.89 -17.41
N ALA A 363 -42.20 -14.44 -17.18
CA ALA A 363 -43.02 -14.95 -16.08
C ALA A 363 -44.49 -15.12 -16.54
N VAL A 364 -45.20 -16.01 -15.84
CA VAL A 364 -46.61 -16.19 -15.96
C VAL A 364 -47.29 -15.57 -14.76
N LEU A 365 -48.29 -14.74 -15.01
CA LEU A 365 -49.12 -14.11 -13.97
C LEU A 365 -50.42 -14.91 -13.76
N SER A 366 -51.02 -14.75 -12.59
CA SER A 366 -52.29 -15.39 -12.28
C SER A 366 -53.49 -14.83 -13.05
N ASN A 367 -53.38 -13.61 -13.56
CA ASN A 367 -54.42 -12.93 -14.31
C ASN A 367 -53.88 -12.35 -15.61
N ASN A 368 -54.74 -12.21 -16.61
CA ASN A 368 -54.39 -11.56 -17.86
C ASN A 368 -54.19 -10.05 -17.66
N VAL A 369 -53.18 -9.51 -18.32
CA VAL A 369 -52.90 -8.07 -18.34
C VAL A 369 -53.69 -7.40 -19.46
N THR A 370 -53.96 -6.09 -19.32
CA THR A 370 -54.58 -5.28 -20.37
C THR A 370 -53.60 -4.21 -20.83
N GLY A 371 -53.56 -3.92 -22.13
CA GLY A 371 -52.59 -3.02 -22.75
C GLY A 371 -51.37 -3.77 -23.28
N ASN A 372 -50.65 -3.11 -24.20
CA ASN A 372 -49.48 -3.68 -24.87
C ASN A 372 -48.26 -2.77 -24.70
N GLY A 373 -47.08 -3.36 -24.60
CA GLY A 373 -45.81 -2.63 -24.56
C GLY A 373 -44.96 -2.89 -23.31
N GLN A 374 -44.00 -2.05 -23.07
CA GLN A 374 -43.16 -2.13 -21.87
C GLN A 374 -43.88 -1.51 -20.68
N ALA A 375 -43.82 -2.20 -19.55
CA ALA A 375 -44.35 -1.72 -18.27
C ALA A 375 -43.28 -1.80 -17.17
N THR A 376 -43.26 -0.80 -16.31
CA THR A 376 -42.58 -0.91 -15.01
C THR A 376 -43.55 -1.58 -14.04
N ILE A 377 -43.16 -2.73 -13.54
CA ILE A 377 -43.95 -3.56 -12.64
C ILE A 377 -43.29 -3.60 -11.29
N THR A 378 -44.05 -3.40 -10.23
CA THR A 378 -43.59 -3.57 -8.85
C THR A 378 -44.10 -4.91 -8.35
N ALA A 379 -43.21 -5.79 -7.97
CA ALA A 379 -43.50 -7.03 -7.28
C ALA A 379 -43.34 -6.85 -5.78
N ILE A 380 -44.35 -7.20 -5.03
CA ILE A 380 -44.40 -7.11 -3.58
C ILE A 380 -44.66 -8.48 -3.03
N GLY A 381 -43.82 -8.98 -2.23
CA GLY A 381 -44.04 -10.32 -1.66
C GLY A 381 -43.67 -10.39 -0.20
N PRO A 382 -43.88 -11.55 0.45
CA PRO A 382 -44.52 -12.72 -0.08
C PRO A 382 -46.05 -12.63 -0.03
N SER A 383 -46.72 -13.19 -1.04
CA SER A 383 -48.09 -13.65 -0.87
C SER A 383 -48.10 -14.96 -0.08
N ASP A 384 -49.26 -15.40 0.38
CA ASP A 384 -49.37 -16.72 1.03
C ASP A 384 -48.77 -17.86 0.20
N GLY A 385 -48.83 -17.76 -1.13
CA GLY A 385 -48.19 -18.71 -2.03
C GLY A 385 -46.67 -18.66 -2.05
N ALA A 386 -46.07 -17.49 -1.85
CA ALA A 386 -44.60 -17.37 -1.73
C ALA A 386 -44.07 -17.81 -0.36
N ALA A 387 -44.93 -17.78 0.66
CA ALA A 387 -44.63 -18.30 1.99
C ALA A 387 -44.79 -19.83 2.09
N GLU A 388 -45.30 -20.48 1.04
CA GLU A 388 -45.54 -21.92 1.04
C GLU A 388 -44.30 -22.70 1.44
N ASP A 389 -44.47 -23.63 2.39
CA ASP A 389 -43.38 -24.39 3.04
C ASP A 389 -42.33 -23.60 3.79
N GLY A 390 -42.46 -22.27 3.88
CA GLY A 390 -41.63 -21.46 4.77
C GLY A 390 -41.92 -21.72 6.25
N GLY A 391 -40.95 -21.74 7.09
CA GLY A 391 -41.14 -21.96 8.51
C GLY A 391 -39.90 -22.46 9.25
N MET A 392 -40.12 -23.10 10.39
CA MET A 392 -39.06 -23.65 11.23
C MET A 392 -39.02 -25.18 11.06
N ILE A 393 -37.82 -25.71 10.85
CA ILE A 393 -37.58 -27.15 10.74
C ILE A 393 -36.48 -27.54 11.74
N VAL A 394 -36.81 -28.53 12.58
CA VAL A 394 -35.81 -29.18 13.44
C VAL A 394 -35.35 -30.45 12.72
N LYS A 395 -34.11 -30.49 12.29
CA LYS A 395 -33.51 -31.61 11.60
C LYS A 395 -33.23 -32.77 12.54
N GLY A 396 -33.61 -33.96 12.13
CA GLY A 396 -33.40 -35.22 12.86
C GLY A 396 -33.46 -36.43 11.92
N SER A 397 -33.56 -37.63 12.45
CA SER A 397 -33.83 -38.84 11.62
C SER A 397 -35.13 -38.72 10.85
N THR A 398 -36.09 -38.01 11.43
CA THR A 398 -37.31 -37.51 10.79
C THR A 398 -37.41 -36.03 11.16
N ASP A 399 -37.48 -35.15 10.16
CA ASP A 399 -37.59 -33.73 10.37
C ASP A 399 -38.90 -33.35 11.05
N LYS A 400 -38.81 -32.43 12.03
CA LYS A 400 -39.98 -31.86 12.69
C LYS A 400 -40.14 -30.41 12.21
N SER A 401 -41.33 -30.00 11.84
CA SER A 401 -41.53 -28.68 11.25
C SER A 401 -42.80 -27.97 11.71
N ILE A 402 -42.71 -26.63 11.70
CA ILE A 402 -43.89 -25.74 11.69
C ILE A 402 -43.74 -24.91 10.43
N LYS A 403 -44.66 -25.13 9.46
CA LYS A 403 -44.57 -24.50 8.15
C LYS A 403 -45.88 -23.81 7.80
N TRP A 404 -45.78 -22.72 7.03
CA TRP A 404 -46.93 -22.10 6.39
C TRP A 404 -47.42 -22.97 5.25
N LYS A 405 -48.71 -23.23 5.20
CA LYS A 405 -49.38 -23.94 4.12
C LYS A 405 -50.48 -23.06 3.54
N GLY A 406 -50.31 -22.64 2.30
CA GLY A 406 -51.36 -21.99 1.50
C GLY A 406 -52.31 -22.98 0.87
N THR A 407 -51.77 -23.97 0.15
CA THR A 407 -52.57 -24.99 -0.54
C THR A 407 -51.84 -26.34 -0.51
N ASP A 408 -52.48 -27.40 -0.05
CA ASP A 408 -51.93 -28.75 -0.05
C ASP A 408 -53.02 -29.74 -0.49
N GLY A 409 -52.70 -30.62 -1.45
CA GLY A 409 -53.64 -31.61 -1.97
C GLY A 409 -54.91 -31.01 -2.58
N GLY A 410 -54.89 -29.76 -3.07
CA GLY A 410 -56.05 -29.06 -3.63
C GLY A 410 -56.96 -28.40 -2.58
N ILE A 411 -56.56 -28.39 -1.31
CA ILE A 411 -57.28 -27.72 -0.22
C ILE A 411 -56.48 -26.47 0.16
N THR A 412 -57.12 -25.31 0.21
CA THR A 412 -56.51 -24.05 0.67
C THR A 412 -56.61 -23.96 2.18
N TYR A 413 -55.48 -23.93 2.84
CA TYR A 413 -55.38 -23.86 4.30
C TYR A 413 -55.14 -22.43 4.81
N ASN A 414 -54.20 -21.71 4.21
CA ASN A 414 -53.71 -20.38 4.68
C ASN A 414 -53.43 -20.39 6.18
N THR A 415 -52.64 -21.35 6.62
CA THR A 415 -52.37 -21.56 8.06
C THR A 415 -50.98 -22.15 8.30
N TRP A 416 -50.55 -22.07 9.53
CA TRP A 416 -49.37 -22.78 10.00
C TRP A 416 -49.72 -24.23 10.32
N VAL A 417 -48.96 -25.16 9.74
CA VAL A 417 -49.11 -26.60 9.94
C VAL A 417 -47.88 -27.15 10.64
N SER A 418 -48.10 -27.90 11.71
CA SER A 418 -47.04 -28.63 12.41
C SER A 418 -47.02 -30.08 11.98
N SER A 419 -45.83 -30.66 11.81
CA SER A 419 -45.64 -32.09 11.60
C SER A 419 -45.85 -32.91 12.88
N GLU A 420 -45.91 -32.28 14.02
CA GLU A 420 -46.05 -32.90 15.33
C GLU A 420 -47.21 -32.27 16.12
N ASN A 421 -47.65 -32.95 17.16
CA ASN A 421 -48.64 -32.43 18.08
C ASN A 421 -48.03 -31.26 18.93
N PHE A 422 -48.86 -30.29 19.25
CA PHE A 422 -48.53 -29.28 20.26
C PHE A 422 -48.95 -29.79 21.64
N ASP A 423 -47.93 -30.03 22.47
CA ASP A 423 -48.19 -30.31 23.91
C ASP A 423 -48.33 -29.04 24.69
N LEU A 424 -49.43 -28.87 25.35
CA LEU A 424 -49.64 -27.77 26.29
C LEU A 424 -49.23 -28.21 27.71
N ALA A 425 -48.38 -27.41 28.34
CA ALA A 425 -48.06 -27.65 29.73
C ALA A 425 -49.31 -27.62 30.62
N ALA A 426 -49.27 -28.32 31.74
CA ALA A 426 -50.40 -28.39 32.67
C ALA A 426 -50.93 -26.96 33.00
N ASN A 427 -52.23 -26.82 32.95
CA ASN A 427 -52.97 -25.58 33.21
C ASN A 427 -52.74 -24.46 32.16
N LYS A 428 -52.23 -24.78 30.94
CA LYS A 428 -52.19 -23.88 29.82
C LYS A 428 -53.30 -24.21 28.81
N LYS A 429 -53.78 -23.18 28.12
CA LYS A 429 -54.89 -23.30 27.16
C LYS A 429 -54.48 -22.75 25.82
N LEU A 430 -54.87 -23.35 24.72
CA LEU A 430 -54.86 -22.78 23.38
C LEU A 430 -56.15 -21.97 23.20
N THR A 431 -56.01 -20.65 23.00
CA THR A 431 -57.19 -19.80 22.77
C THR A 431 -57.13 -19.14 21.39
N LEU A 432 -58.28 -19.01 20.75
CA LEU A 432 -58.47 -18.23 19.55
C LEU A 432 -59.43 -17.07 19.87
N ASN A 433 -59.01 -15.83 19.67
CA ASN A 433 -59.76 -14.63 20.02
C ASN A 433 -60.27 -14.64 21.49
N GLY A 434 -59.46 -15.14 22.44
CA GLY A 434 -59.85 -15.26 23.84
C GLY A 434 -60.78 -16.44 24.19
N ILE A 435 -61.23 -17.18 23.18
CA ILE A 435 -62.04 -18.39 23.35
C ILE A 435 -61.09 -19.60 23.46
N CYS A 436 -61.28 -20.40 24.50
CA CYS A 436 -60.53 -21.63 24.70
C CYS A 436 -60.92 -22.64 23.58
N VAL A 437 -59.92 -23.04 22.78
CA VAL A 437 -60.10 -24.03 21.67
C VAL A 437 -59.62 -25.39 22.11
N LEU A 438 -58.67 -25.49 23.01
CA LEU A 438 -58.17 -26.71 23.61
C LEU A 438 -57.87 -26.45 25.11
N ASP A 439 -58.52 -27.24 25.97
CA ASP A 439 -58.24 -27.30 27.40
C ASP A 439 -57.52 -28.64 27.67
N PRO A 440 -56.42 -28.64 28.44
CA PRO A 440 -55.64 -29.83 28.76
C PRO A 440 -56.44 -30.90 29.52
N VAL A 441 -57.67 -30.61 29.94
CA VAL A 441 -58.57 -31.57 30.60
C VAL A 441 -59.51 -32.24 29.59
N GLY A 442 -59.35 -32.03 28.28
CA GLY A 442 -60.04 -32.78 27.20
C GLY A 442 -61.50 -32.43 27.00
N GLN A 443 -61.98 -31.28 27.47
CA GLN A 443 -63.30 -30.75 27.13
C GLN A 443 -63.18 -29.53 26.22
N VAL A 444 -63.70 -29.66 25.02
CA VAL A 444 -63.85 -28.57 24.03
C VAL A 444 -65.14 -27.82 24.37
#